data_6d81e601409b3910a7c9990381578a41
#
_entry.id   6d81e601409b3910a7c9990381578a41
#
_cell.length_a   1.000
_cell.length_b   1.000
_cell.length_c   1.000
_cell.angle_alpha   90.00
_cell.angle_beta   90.00
_cell.angle_gamma   90.00
#
_symmetry.space_group_name_H-M   'P 1'
#
loop_
_entity.id
_entity.type
_entity.pdbx_description
1 polymer ?
#
loop_
_entity_poly.entity_id
_entity_poly.type
_entity_poly.pdbx_seq_one_letter_code
_entity_poly.pdbx_strand_id
1 'polypeptide(L)'
;MVLSFNKYIPSLPGKKYPYDCICEPEHVCTDDEIFLKNNEHSASEIPSTTTTTTPLPPVTVPLCVLGDVQLRFLCPDDLEEVRTLCQEWFPIDYPYTWYKDITSSSRFYALAAVYRGVIIGLIVAEIKPYIKLNKEDRGILCSSLGKDSLVGYILSLGVRRAYRRNGIASLLLEQLLAHVTAPERSSVKAVFLHVLSSNSPAIQFYQRCHFRLHSFLPYYYLIHGICRDGFMYVLYVNGGHAPWGLWDWMCHVAGTMASLGACRVPRWIWQRLLWASTLLSYHR
;
A
#
# COMPACT_ATOMS: atom_id res chain seq x y z
N MET A 1 -1.76 5.46 -5.82
CA MET A 1 -1.92 6.36 -4.67
C MET A 1 -1.99 5.50 -3.44
N VAL A 2 -0.98 5.55 -2.59
CA VAL A 2 -0.95 4.83 -1.30
C VAL A 2 -1.28 5.83 -0.23
N LEU A 3 -2.17 5.48 0.64
CA LEU A 3 -2.60 6.28 1.77
C LEU A 3 -2.25 5.49 3.02
N SER A 4 -1.46 6.10 3.89
CA SER A 4 -1.17 5.50 5.18
C SER A 4 -1.62 6.43 6.29
N PHE A 5 -2.51 5.92 7.10
CA PHE A 5 -2.88 6.51 8.37
C PHE A 5 -2.15 5.76 9.47
N ASN A 6 -1.39 6.37 10.33
CA ASN A 6 -1.38 5.90 11.71
C ASN A 6 -0.51 6.59 12.76
N LYS A 7 0.03 7.79 12.59
CA LYS A 7 0.78 8.38 13.72
C LYS A 7 0.65 9.88 13.92
N TYR A 8 0.08 10.60 12.98
CA TYR A 8 0.07 12.06 13.03
C TYR A 8 -1.28 12.71 13.32
N ILE A 9 -2.29 11.90 13.73
CA ILE A 9 -3.45 12.48 14.40
C ILE A 9 -3.04 12.63 15.87
N PRO A 10 -2.84 13.88 16.37
CA PRO A 10 -2.70 14.08 17.80
C PRO A 10 -3.96 13.49 18.45
N SER A 11 -3.79 12.59 19.41
CA SER A 11 -4.86 12.17 20.30
C SER A 11 -5.40 13.44 20.96
N LEU A 12 -6.50 13.98 20.45
CA LEU A 12 -7.24 15.03 21.14
C LEU A 12 -7.69 14.42 22.46
N PRO A 13 -7.32 15.02 23.61
CA PRO A 13 -7.73 14.51 24.91
C PRO A 13 -9.25 14.51 24.98
N GLY A 14 -9.87 13.33 25.11
CA GLY A 14 -11.29 13.17 25.37
C GLY A 14 -12.15 12.60 24.24
N LYS A 15 -11.64 12.26 23.05
CA LYS A 15 -12.41 11.48 22.07
C LYS A 15 -11.98 10.03 22.11
N LYS A 16 -12.78 9.18 22.78
CA LYS A 16 -12.80 7.74 22.53
C LYS A 16 -13.11 7.53 21.05
N TYR A 17 -12.22 6.87 20.31
CA TYR A 17 -12.54 6.40 18.97
C TYR A 17 -13.67 5.38 19.11
N PRO A 18 -14.75 5.52 18.33
CA PRO A 18 -15.89 4.63 18.43
C PRO A 18 -15.53 3.28 17.80
N TYR A 19 -14.99 2.37 18.59
CA TYR A 19 -15.12 0.93 18.32
C TYR A 19 -16.58 0.45 18.56
N ASP A 20 -17.47 1.36 18.93
CA ASP A 20 -18.89 1.12 19.19
C ASP A 20 -19.81 1.78 18.15
N CYS A 21 -19.39 1.89 16.91
CA CYS A 21 -20.37 2.07 15.82
C CYS A 21 -21.01 0.69 15.56
N ILE A 22 -21.99 0.36 16.36
CA ILE A 22 -23.02 -0.61 16.00
C ILE A 22 -23.78 0.02 14.84
N CYS A 23 -23.36 -0.23 13.63
CA CYS A 23 -24.19 -0.05 12.45
C CYS A 23 -25.11 -1.25 12.39
N GLU A 24 -26.38 -1.07 12.77
CA GLU A 24 -27.43 -2.00 12.43
C GLU A 24 -27.41 -2.31 10.93
N PRO A 25 -27.66 -3.58 10.51
CA PRO A 25 -27.53 -3.99 9.12
C PRO A 25 -28.80 -3.70 8.30
N GLU A 26 -29.23 -2.44 8.22
CA GLU A 26 -30.32 -2.06 7.33
C GLU A 26 -30.01 -0.69 6.69
N HIS A 27 -29.23 -0.71 5.62
CA HIS A 27 -29.35 0.13 4.42
C HIS A 27 -28.20 -0.21 3.47
N VAL A 28 -28.50 -1.07 2.53
CA VAL A 28 -27.68 -1.25 1.32
C VAL A 28 -27.86 0.01 0.49
N CYS A 29 -26.93 0.96 0.60
CA CYS A 29 -26.82 2.06 -0.35
C CYS A 29 -26.11 1.51 -1.60
N THR A 30 -26.86 1.30 -2.65
CA THR A 30 -26.34 1.09 -4.00
C THR A 30 -25.74 2.41 -4.48
N ASP A 31 -24.47 2.36 -4.91
CA ASP A 31 -23.61 3.50 -5.28
C ASP A 31 -24.03 4.26 -6.56
N ASP A 32 -25.24 4.04 -7.09
CA ASP A 32 -25.67 4.58 -8.40
C ASP A 32 -26.60 5.80 -8.34
N GLU A 33 -26.99 6.31 -7.18
CA GLU A 33 -27.98 7.40 -7.11
C GLU A 33 -27.46 8.79 -6.71
N ILE A 34 -26.16 8.98 -6.49
CA ILE A 34 -25.62 10.29 -6.06
C ILE A 34 -25.21 11.22 -7.22
N PHE A 35 -25.25 10.74 -8.48
CA PHE A 35 -24.82 11.55 -9.62
C PHE A 35 -25.94 12.30 -10.38
N LEU A 36 -27.21 12.19 -10.00
CA LEU A 36 -28.33 12.73 -10.80
C LEU A 36 -29.30 13.70 -10.09
N LYS A 37 -28.93 14.26 -8.93
CA LYS A 37 -29.87 15.18 -8.22
C LYS A 37 -29.32 16.56 -7.91
N ASN A 38 -28.62 17.21 -8.82
CA ASN A 38 -28.38 18.66 -8.72
C ASN A 38 -28.45 19.33 -10.10
N ASN A 39 -29.56 19.24 -10.78
CA ASN A 39 -29.87 20.12 -11.89
C ASN A 39 -31.42 20.19 -12.11
N GLU A 40 -32.10 20.89 -11.23
CA GLU A 40 -33.39 21.49 -11.55
C GLU A 40 -33.66 22.62 -10.56
N HIS A 41 -33.36 23.85 -10.93
CA HIS A 41 -34.16 25.06 -10.76
C HIS A 41 -33.34 26.29 -11.15
N SER A 42 -33.63 26.86 -12.25
CA SER A 42 -34.01 28.24 -12.55
C SER A 42 -33.64 28.60 -13.97
N ALA A 43 -34.64 28.63 -14.81
CA ALA A 43 -34.60 29.29 -16.10
C ALA A 43 -34.62 30.81 -15.90
N SER A 44 -33.63 31.52 -16.43
CA SER A 44 -33.79 32.90 -16.91
C SER A 44 -32.78 33.11 -18.06
N GLU A 45 -33.33 33.38 -19.20
CA GLU A 45 -32.69 33.69 -20.46
C GLU A 45 -31.74 34.88 -20.35
N ILE A 46 -30.53 34.80 -20.98
CA ILE A 46 -29.82 35.88 -21.68
C ILE A 46 -28.71 35.23 -22.57
N PRO A 47 -28.25 35.87 -23.68
CA PRO A 47 -28.02 35.19 -24.96
C PRO A 47 -26.63 34.62 -25.18
N SER A 48 -26.61 33.63 -26.07
CA SER A 48 -25.53 32.96 -26.75
C SER A 48 -24.26 33.77 -27.02
N THR A 49 -23.14 33.38 -26.37
CA THR A 49 -21.84 33.45 -27.02
C THR A 49 -21.21 32.07 -26.84
N THR A 50 -21.26 31.30 -27.90
CA THR A 50 -20.73 29.96 -27.99
C THR A 50 -19.18 30.02 -27.97
N THR A 51 -18.59 29.95 -26.79
CA THR A 51 -17.16 29.63 -26.68
C THR A 51 -17.09 28.13 -26.41
N THR A 52 -16.93 27.37 -27.48
CA THR A 52 -16.67 25.94 -27.44
C THR A 52 -15.29 25.75 -26.80
N THR A 53 -15.26 25.58 -25.48
CA THR A 53 -14.05 25.15 -24.77
C THR A 53 -13.93 23.66 -25.01
N THR A 54 -13.27 23.27 -26.11
CA THR A 54 -12.79 21.90 -26.28
C THR A 54 -11.90 21.54 -25.11
N PRO A 55 -12.16 20.39 -24.40
CA PRO A 55 -11.24 19.91 -23.37
C PRO A 55 -9.88 19.68 -24.03
N LEU A 56 -8.84 20.39 -23.57
CA LEU A 56 -7.47 20.14 -23.98
C LEU A 56 -7.17 18.64 -23.78
N PRO A 57 -6.66 17.94 -24.81
CA PRO A 57 -6.29 16.54 -24.68
C PRO A 57 -5.29 16.41 -23.51
N PRO A 58 -5.30 15.31 -22.75
CA PRO A 58 -4.36 15.09 -21.68
C PRO A 58 -2.95 15.17 -22.29
N VAL A 59 -2.15 16.14 -21.82
CA VAL A 59 -0.75 16.28 -22.23
C VAL A 59 -0.03 15.01 -21.77
N THR A 60 0.09 14.07 -22.69
CA THR A 60 0.90 12.87 -22.48
C THR A 60 2.35 13.26 -22.69
N VAL A 61 3.12 13.27 -21.61
CA VAL A 61 4.55 13.49 -21.69
C VAL A 61 5.19 12.30 -22.43
N PRO A 62 5.99 12.51 -23.47
CA PRO A 62 6.56 11.43 -24.28
C PRO A 62 7.44 10.49 -23.46
N LEU A 63 7.51 9.21 -23.85
CA LEU A 63 8.33 8.15 -23.21
C LEU A 63 9.84 8.47 -23.10
N CYS A 64 10.38 9.40 -23.91
CA CYS A 64 11.77 9.87 -23.82
C CYS A 64 12.07 10.69 -22.55
N VAL A 65 11.05 11.07 -21.79
CA VAL A 65 11.18 11.89 -20.56
C VAL A 65 11.80 11.15 -19.39
N LEU A 66 11.72 9.80 -19.33
CA LEU A 66 12.35 9.05 -18.24
C LEU A 66 13.87 9.29 -18.15
N GLY A 67 14.55 9.51 -19.27
CA GLY A 67 15.98 9.85 -19.32
C GLY A 67 16.31 11.22 -18.69
N ASP A 68 15.35 12.14 -18.68
CA ASP A 68 15.53 13.51 -18.17
C ASP A 68 15.02 13.66 -16.71
N VAL A 69 14.44 12.61 -16.14
CA VAL A 69 13.96 12.62 -14.75
C VAL A 69 15.14 12.44 -13.80
N GLN A 70 15.33 13.41 -12.94
CA GLN A 70 16.31 13.35 -11.87
C GLN A 70 15.67 12.86 -10.58
N LEU A 71 16.36 11.96 -9.87
CA LEU A 71 15.94 11.52 -8.55
C LEU A 71 16.78 12.21 -7.48
N ARG A 72 16.13 12.81 -6.50
CA ARG A 72 16.79 13.39 -5.33
C ARG A 72 15.96 13.24 -4.07
N PHE A 73 16.59 13.23 -2.92
CA PHE A 73 15.86 13.29 -1.66
C PHE A 73 15.17 14.65 -1.50
N LEU A 74 14.04 14.64 -0.80
CA LEU A 74 13.37 15.87 -0.39
C LEU A 74 14.25 16.66 0.57
N CYS A 75 14.16 17.99 0.51
CA CYS A 75 14.83 18.91 1.41
C CYS A 75 13.80 19.89 2.02
N PRO A 76 14.18 20.64 3.06
CA PRO A 76 13.26 21.59 3.71
C PRO A 76 12.64 22.62 2.77
N ASP A 77 13.36 23.01 1.71
CA ASP A 77 12.87 23.98 0.71
C ASP A 77 11.70 23.43 -0.14
N ASP A 78 11.55 22.09 -0.20
CA ASP A 78 10.46 21.44 -0.94
C ASP A 78 9.13 21.44 -0.17
N LEU A 79 9.11 21.86 1.09
CA LEU A 79 7.98 21.67 2.01
C LEU A 79 6.65 22.14 1.42
N GLU A 80 6.59 23.37 0.93
CA GLU A 80 5.34 23.94 0.41
C GLU A 80 4.93 23.34 -0.91
N GLU A 81 5.88 22.99 -1.80
CA GLU A 81 5.57 22.27 -3.04
C GLU A 81 5.02 20.87 -2.72
N VAL A 82 5.68 20.12 -1.84
CA VAL A 82 5.25 18.77 -1.41
C VAL A 82 3.87 18.83 -0.75
N ARG A 83 3.61 19.82 0.09
CA ARG A 83 2.32 20.01 0.72
C ARG A 83 1.21 20.20 -0.32
N THR A 84 1.41 21.10 -1.27
CA THR A 84 0.46 21.37 -2.35
C THR A 84 0.20 20.12 -3.19
N LEU A 85 1.24 19.36 -3.54
CA LEU A 85 1.13 18.13 -4.30
C LEU A 85 0.37 17.04 -3.53
N CYS A 86 0.66 16.88 -2.24
CA CYS A 86 -0.03 15.89 -1.42
C CYS A 86 -1.52 16.22 -1.25
N GLN A 87 -1.88 17.49 -1.10
CA GLN A 87 -3.28 17.94 -1.05
C GLN A 87 -4.01 17.69 -2.38
N GLU A 88 -3.33 17.86 -3.52
CA GLU A 88 -3.89 17.54 -4.84
C GLU A 88 -4.07 16.01 -5.04
N TRP A 89 -3.11 15.21 -4.55
CA TRP A 89 -3.04 13.78 -4.88
C TRP A 89 -3.80 12.88 -3.91
N PHE A 90 -3.92 13.30 -2.66
CA PHE A 90 -4.48 12.47 -1.60
C PHE A 90 -5.75 13.10 -1.02
N PRO A 91 -6.83 12.35 -0.86
CA PRO A 91 -8.08 12.84 -0.26
C PRO A 91 -7.98 12.92 1.28
N ILE A 92 -6.80 13.25 1.81
CA ILE A 92 -6.48 13.26 3.23
C ILE A 92 -5.60 14.45 3.51
N ASP A 93 -5.96 15.22 4.53
CA ASP A 93 -5.16 16.31 5.04
C ASP A 93 -4.16 15.79 6.08
N TYR A 94 -2.88 15.86 5.73
CA TYR A 94 -1.82 15.58 6.68
C TYR A 94 -1.54 16.82 7.53
N PRO A 95 -1.18 16.66 8.82
CA PRO A 95 -0.77 17.78 9.65
C PRO A 95 0.54 18.40 9.12
N TYR A 96 0.71 19.71 9.30
CA TYR A 96 1.89 20.45 8.83
C TYR A 96 3.22 19.84 9.34
N THR A 97 3.22 19.33 10.55
CA THR A 97 4.38 18.64 11.14
C THR A 97 4.84 17.43 10.33
N TRP A 98 3.90 16.70 9.70
CA TRP A 98 4.25 15.57 8.84
C TRP A 98 5.05 16.02 7.61
N TYR A 99 4.65 17.10 6.96
CA TYR A 99 5.39 17.66 5.81
C TYR A 99 6.79 18.11 6.21
N LYS A 100 6.91 18.75 7.38
CA LYS A 100 8.20 19.13 7.94
C LYS A 100 9.08 17.91 8.21
N ASP A 101 8.51 16.85 8.77
CA ASP A 101 9.26 15.64 9.10
C ASP A 101 9.79 14.94 7.85
N ILE A 102 8.98 14.77 6.80
CA ILE A 102 9.41 14.07 5.57
C ILE A 102 10.41 14.86 4.73
N THR A 103 10.50 16.18 4.91
CA THR A 103 11.45 17.03 4.19
C THR A 103 12.73 17.32 4.99
N SER A 104 12.76 17.04 6.30
CA SER A 104 13.90 17.43 7.16
C SER A 104 14.51 16.27 7.93
N SER A 105 13.75 15.18 8.19
CA SER A 105 14.21 14.12 9.07
C SER A 105 14.79 12.94 8.31
N SER A 106 15.98 12.49 8.68
CA SER A 106 16.63 11.28 8.18
C SER A 106 15.91 9.97 8.52
N ARG A 107 14.86 10.05 9.34
CA ARG A 107 14.00 8.91 9.69
C ARG A 107 13.25 8.37 8.48
N PHE A 108 12.92 9.26 7.54
CA PHE A 108 12.15 8.91 6.35
C PHE A 108 13.05 8.76 5.13
N TYR A 109 12.77 7.75 4.35
CA TYR A 109 13.23 7.67 2.97
C TYR A 109 12.23 8.44 2.12
N ALA A 110 12.55 9.69 1.80
CA ALA A 110 11.67 10.59 1.06
C ALA A 110 12.35 11.02 -0.25
N LEU A 111 12.02 10.32 -1.34
CA LEU A 111 12.62 10.50 -2.66
C LEU A 111 11.64 11.17 -3.63
N ALA A 112 12.11 12.21 -4.32
CA ALA A 112 11.38 12.90 -5.37
C ALA A 112 11.91 12.55 -6.76
N ALA A 113 11.00 12.47 -7.71
CA ALA A 113 11.29 12.49 -9.15
C ALA A 113 11.06 13.91 -9.65
N VAL A 114 12.11 14.53 -10.18
CA VAL A 114 12.14 15.92 -10.63
C VAL A 114 12.34 15.98 -12.14
N TYR A 115 11.53 16.76 -12.81
CA TYR A 115 11.65 17.02 -14.25
C TYR A 115 11.59 18.51 -14.49
N ARG A 116 12.61 19.06 -15.14
CA ARG A 116 12.77 20.51 -15.41
C ARG A 116 12.59 21.37 -14.15
N GLY A 117 13.18 20.93 -13.03
CA GLY A 117 13.14 21.65 -11.75
C GLY A 117 11.84 21.51 -10.95
N VAL A 118 10.86 20.76 -11.45
CA VAL A 118 9.54 20.57 -10.80
C VAL A 118 9.40 19.15 -10.29
N ILE A 119 8.87 18.95 -9.09
CA ILE A 119 8.57 17.62 -8.54
C ILE A 119 7.35 17.05 -9.28
N ILE A 120 7.53 15.95 -9.99
CA ILE A 120 6.49 15.25 -10.75
C ILE A 120 6.01 13.97 -10.08
N GLY A 121 6.75 13.47 -9.09
CA GLY A 121 6.37 12.32 -8.28
C GLY A 121 7.21 12.24 -7.01
N LEU A 122 6.70 11.56 -5.99
CA LEU A 122 7.45 11.30 -4.77
C LEU A 122 7.05 9.97 -4.15
N ILE A 123 7.98 9.38 -3.39
CA ILE A 123 7.75 8.24 -2.52
C ILE A 123 8.28 8.57 -1.12
N VAL A 124 7.50 8.24 -0.11
CA VAL A 124 7.89 8.37 1.30
C VAL A 124 7.75 7.03 1.98
N ALA A 125 8.82 6.57 2.62
CA ALA A 125 8.83 5.34 3.39
C ALA A 125 9.57 5.51 4.71
N GLU A 126 9.26 4.64 5.67
CA GLU A 126 9.93 4.55 6.96
C GLU A 126 10.43 3.13 7.17
N ILE A 127 11.72 2.97 7.54
CA ILE A 127 12.25 1.68 7.98
C ILE A 127 12.19 1.66 9.51
N LYS A 128 11.48 0.68 10.05
CA LYS A 128 11.24 0.59 11.50
C LYS A 128 11.34 -0.86 12.02
N PRO A 129 11.66 -1.03 13.32
CA PRO A 129 11.65 -2.35 13.92
C PRO A 129 10.27 -3.02 13.86
N TYR A 130 10.22 -4.29 13.49
CA TYR A 130 8.98 -5.08 13.41
C TYR A 130 8.19 -5.06 14.73
N ILE A 131 8.90 -5.09 15.86
CA ILE A 131 8.29 -5.05 17.20
C ILE A 131 7.52 -3.75 17.47
N LYS A 132 7.86 -2.65 16.78
CA LYS A 132 7.21 -1.33 16.92
C LYS A 132 6.02 -1.13 15.99
N LEU A 133 5.60 -2.17 15.27
CA LEU A 133 4.41 -2.11 14.44
C LEU A 133 3.14 -1.97 15.28
N ASN A 134 2.15 -1.29 14.72
CA ASN A 134 0.81 -1.22 15.29
C ASN A 134 0.18 -2.61 15.35
N LYS A 135 -0.88 -2.74 16.15
CA LYS A 135 -1.54 -4.05 16.35
C LYS A 135 -2.08 -4.63 15.03
N GLU A 136 -2.65 -3.79 14.19
CA GLU A 136 -3.21 -4.15 12.88
C GLU A 136 -2.14 -4.56 11.85
N ASP A 137 -0.90 -4.08 12.01
CA ASP A 137 0.21 -4.37 11.11
C ASP A 137 1.04 -5.60 11.56
N ARG A 138 0.69 -6.18 12.70
CA ARG A 138 1.38 -7.38 13.21
C ARG A 138 0.97 -8.60 12.39
N GLY A 139 1.84 -9.62 12.43
CA GLY A 139 1.58 -10.89 11.75
C GLY A 139 2.05 -10.93 10.30
N ILE A 140 2.67 -9.87 9.78
CA ILE A 140 3.25 -9.88 8.43
C ILE A 140 4.52 -10.74 8.33
N LEU A 141 5.26 -10.95 9.44
CA LEU A 141 6.47 -11.77 9.47
C LEU A 141 6.32 -12.98 10.37
N CYS A 142 6.97 -14.06 9.96
CA CYS A 142 7.09 -15.26 10.79
C CYS A 142 7.85 -14.94 12.09
N SER A 143 7.39 -15.51 13.20
CA SER A 143 8.01 -15.35 14.52
C SER A 143 9.46 -15.85 14.60
N SER A 144 9.85 -16.76 13.70
CA SER A 144 11.21 -17.29 13.59
C SER A 144 12.24 -16.28 13.10
N LEU A 145 11.81 -15.19 12.44
CA LEU A 145 12.71 -14.17 11.88
C LEU A 145 13.35 -13.25 12.96
N GLY A 146 12.97 -13.45 14.23
CA GLY A 146 13.57 -12.76 15.36
C GLY A 146 13.02 -11.35 15.60
N LYS A 147 13.36 -10.83 16.80
CA LYS A 147 12.88 -9.51 17.28
C LYS A 147 13.60 -8.34 16.61
N ASP A 148 14.76 -8.58 16.03
CA ASP A 148 15.61 -7.54 15.42
C ASP A 148 15.28 -7.27 13.95
N SER A 149 14.27 -7.97 13.40
CA SER A 149 13.81 -7.73 12.03
C SER A 149 13.28 -6.32 11.87
N LEU A 150 13.66 -5.70 10.75
CA LEU A 150 13.13 -4.42 10.30
C LEU A 150 12.10 -4.63 9.20
N VAL A 151 11.24 -3.64 9.03
CA VAL A 151 10.26 -3.58 7.95
C VAL A 151 10.24 -2.18 7.35
N GLY A 152 10.08 -2.11 6.03
CA GLY A 152 9.84 -0.88 5.31
C GLY A 152 8.34 -0.62 5.23
N TYR A 153 7.91 0.59 5.56
CA TYR A 153 6.53 1.01 5.47
C TYR A 153 6.39 2.14 4.46
N ILE A 154 5.71 1.92 3.35
CA ILE A 154 5.44 2.95 2.35
C ILE A 154 4.27 3.79 2.86
N LEU A 155 4.55 5.04 3.22
CA LEU A 155 3.55 5.98 3.72
C LEU A 155 2.79 6.64 2.56
N SER A 156 3.50 7.04 1.50
CA SER A 156 2.89 7.67 0.35
C SER A 156 3.70 7.39 -0.93
N LEU A 157 2.99 7.27 -2.04
CA LEU A 157 3.55 7.24 -3.39
C LEU A 157 2.57 7.97 -4.30
N GLY A 158 3.00 9.05 -4.90
CA GLY A 158 2.18 9.87 -5.77
C GLY A 158 2.93 10.32 -7.02
N VAL A 159 2.19 10.56 -8.11
CA VAL A 159 2.70 11.11 -9.37
C VAL A 159 1.68 12.11 -9.92
N ARG A 160 2.14 13.28 -10.36
CA ARG A 160 1.32 14.30 -11.02
C ARG A 160 0.51 13.68 -12.15
N ARG A 161 -0.76 14.05 -12.26
CA ARG A 161 -1.70 13.46 -13.22
C ARG A 161 -1.17 13.45 -14.65
N ALA A 162 -0.57 14.55 -15.09
CA ALA A 162 0.01 14.69 -16.44
C ALA A 162 1.18 13.73 -16.73
N TYR A 163 1.86 13.24 -15.70
CA TYR A 163 3.03 12.37 -15.81
C TYR A 163 2.76 10.91 -15.44
N ARG A 164 1.50 10.55 -15.14
CA ARG A 164 1.12 9.17 -14.85
C ARG A 164 1.29 8.28 -16.09
N ARG A 165 1.42 6.96 -15.87
CA ARG A 165 1.61 5.94 -16.91
C ARG A 165 2.94 6.02 -17.68
N ASN A 166 3.88 6.83 -17.22
CA ASN A 166 5.24 6.96 -17.79
C ASN A 166 6.30 6.23 -16.96
N GLY A 167 5.96 5.27 -16.11
CA GLY A 167 6.93 4.49 -15.34
C GLY A 167 7.48 5.18 -14.09
N ILE A 168 7.13 6.44 -13.79
CA ILE A 168 7.71 7.22 -12.67
C ILE A 168 7.45 6.55 -11.32
N ALA A 169 6.24 6.02 -11.09
CA ALA A 169 5.94 5.31 -9.86
C ALA A 169 6.78 4.03 -9.72
N SER A 170 7.03 3.31 -10.82
CA SER A 170 7.90 2.14 -10.84
C SER A 170 9.33 2.52 -10.52
N LEU A 171 9.85 3.57 -11.14
CA LEU A 171 11.20 4.09 -10.90
C LEU A 171 11.41 4.45 -9.42
N LEU A 172 10.47 5.18 -8.82
CA LEU A 172 10.53 5.55 -7.39
C LEU A 172 10.48 4.33 -6.47
N LEU A 173 9.61 3.35 -6.78
CA LEU A 173 9.50 2.13 -6.01
C LEU A 173 10.75 1.25 -6.15
N GLU A 174 11.30 1.11 -7.35
CA GLU A 174 12.54 0.37 -7.61
C GLU A 174 13.71 0.93 -6.80
N GLN A 175 13.83 2.26 -6.72
CA GLN A 175 14.88 2.90 -5.90
C GLN A 175 14.69 2.62 -4.40
N LEU A 176 13.45 2.66 -3.90
CA LEU A 176 13.18 2.24 -2.52
C LEU A 176 13.54 0.78 -2.30
N LEU A 177 13.14 -0.11 -3.21
CA LEU A 177 13.43 -1.55 -3.10
C LEU A 177 14.94 -1.80 -3.17
N ALA A 178 15.67 -1.16 -4.06
CA ALA A 178 17.13 -1.24 -4.11
C ALA A 178 17.76 -0.79 -2.77
N HIS A 179 17.25 0.28 -2.17
CA HIS A 179 17.71 0.78 -0.89
C HIS A 179 17.47 -0.20 0.27
N VAL A 180 16.29 -0.85 0.34
CA VAL A 180 15.96 -1.78 1.44
C VAL A 180 16.55 -3.18 1.23
N THR A 181 16.95 -3.52 0.01
CA THR A 181 17.61 -4.81 -0.31
C THR A 181 19.14 -4.72 -0.36
N ALA A 182 19.71 -3.55 -0.13
CA ALA A 182 21.16 -3.37 -0.03
C ALA A 182 21.76 -4.30 1.06
N PRO A 183 22.98 -4.82 0.88
CA PRO A 183 23.60 -5.79 1.81
C PRO A 183 23.59 -5.31 3.27
N GLU A 184 23.79 -4.00 3.50
CA GLU A 184 23.83 -3.38 4.82
C GLU A 184 22.46 -3.37 5.50
N ARG A 185 21.39 -3.64 4.74
CA ARG A 185 19.99 -3.65 5.18
C ARG A 185 19.35 -5.03 5.16
N SER A 186 20.16 -6.07 5.23
CA SER A 186 19.71 -7.47 5.24
C SER A 186 18.72 -7.81 6.37
N SER A 187 18.65 -6.97 7.41
CA SER A 187 17.67 -7.06 8.50
C SER A 187 16.26 -6.62 8.09
N VAL A 188 16.09 -5.89 6.98
CA VAL A 188 14.76 -5.53 6.45
C VAL A 188 14.16 -6.77 5.79
N LYS A 189 13.06 -7.30 6.33
CA LYS A 189 12.47 -8.59 5.90
C LYS A 189 11.20 -8.44 5.07
N ALA A 190 10.55 -7.31 5.14
CA ALA A 190 9.37 -7.02 4.34
C ALA A 190 9.23 -5.53 4.07
N VAL A 191 8.54 -5.21 2.98
CA VAL A 191 8.02 -3.87 2.70
C VAL A 191 6.50 -3.99 2.63
N PHE A 192 5.78 -3.12 3.32
CA PHE A 192 4.33 -3.14 3.34
C PHE A 192 3.71 -1.75 3.15
N LEU A 193 2.45 -1.73 2.81
CA LEU A 193 1.68 -0.52 2.60
C LEU A 193 0.19 -0.77 2.88
N HIS A 194 -0.54 0.32 3.09
CA HIS A 194 -1.99 0.32 3.10
C HIS A 194 -2.51 1.03 1.85
N VAL A 195 -3.59 0.52 1.29
CA VAL A 195 -4.24 1.10 0.12
C VAL A 195 -5.75 1.08 0.30
N LEU A 196 -6.42 2.14 -0.12
CA LEU A 196 -7.88 2.21 -0.11
C LEU A 196 -8.46 1.10 -1.00
N SER A 197 -9.47 0.38 -0.52
CA SER A 197 -10.06 -0.78 -1.21
C SER A 197 -10.66 -0.41 -2.59
N SER A 198 -11.15 0.81 -2.74
CA SER A 198 -11.67 1.35 -4.02
C SER A 198 -10.57 1.85 -4.98
N ASN A 199 -9.29 1.88 -4.56
CA ASN A 199 -8.19 2.38 -5.41
C ASN A 199 -7.62 1.29 -6.33
N SER A 200 -8.44 0.78 -7.24
CA SER A 200 -8.07 -0.28 -8.17
C SER A 200 -6.78 -0.02 -8.97
N PRO A 201 -6.49 1.21 -9.45
CA PRO A 201 -5.24 1.47 -10.15
C PRO A 201 -3.98 1.25 -9.29
N ALA A 202 -4.02 1.64 -8.01
CA ALA A 202 -2.90 1.42 -7.10
C ALA A 202 -2.76 -0.06 -6.73
N ILE A 203 -3.87 -0.74 -6.48
CA ILE A 203 -3.90 -2.18 -6.20
C ILE A 203 -3.25 -2.95 -7.34
N GLN A 204 -3.67 -2.73 -8.59
CA GLN A 204 -3.08 -3.35 -9.78
C GLN A 204 -1.59 -3.01 -9.96
N PHE A 205 -1.18 -1.79 -9.62
CA PHE A 205 0.23 -1.39 -9.66
C PHE A 205 1.06 -2.23 -8.68
N TYR A 206 0.65 -2.30 -7.40
CA TYR A 206 1.40 -3.07 -6.40
C TYR A 206 1.39 -4.58 -6.66
N GLN A 207 0.28 -5.13 -7.14
CA GLN A 207 0.23 -6.54 -7.54
C GLN A 207 1.22 -6.86 -8.67
N ARG A 208 1.35 -5.97 -9.67
CA ARG A 208 2.36 -6.10 -10.73
C ARG A 208 3.80 -5.97 -10.21
N CYS A 209 4.00 -5.21 -9.13
CA CYS A 209 5.29 -5.12 -8.43
C CYS A 209 5.48 -6.23 -7.39
N HIS A 210 4.73 -7.35 -7.50
CA HIS A 210 4.81 -8.55 -6.67
C HIS A 210 4.41 -8.37 -5.20
N PHE A 211 3.78 -7.27 -4.84
CA PHE A 211 3.13 -7.16 -3.54
C PHE A 211 1.92 -8.08 -3.48
N ARG A 212 1.75 -8.78 -2.37
CA ARG A 212 0.64 -9.70 -2.14
C ARG A 212 -0.31 -9.12 -1.10
N LEU A 213 -1.61 -9.33 -1.32
CA LEU A 213 -2.62 -9.00 -0.32
C LEU A 213 -2.34 -9.80 0.96
N HIS A 214 -2.20 -9.10 2.08
CA HIS A 214 -2.00 -9.71 3.39
C HIS A 214 -3.28 -9.71 4.22
N SER A 215 -3.95 -8.57 4.33
CA SER A 215 -5.18 -8.46 5.13
C SER A 215 -6.14 -7.40 4.57
N PHE A 216 -7.42 -7.61 4.87
CA PHE A 216 -8.48 -6.63 4.71
C PHE A 216 -8.60 -5.84 6.01
N LEU A 217 -8.73 -4.52 5.90
CA LEU A 217 -8.80 -3.59 7.01
C LEU A 217 -10.13 -2.81 6.94
N PRO A 218 -11.17 -3.26 7.63
CA PRO A 218 -12.46 -2.59 7.60
C PRO A 218 -12.37 -1.23 8.30
N TYR A 219 -13.04 -0.22 7.74
CA TYR A 219 -13.14 1.13 8.30
C TYR A 219 -11.80 1.81 8.62
N TYR A 220 -10.74 1.44 7.88
CA TYR A 220 -9.36 1.87 8.15
C TYR A 220 -9.13 3.36 7.87
N TYR A 221 -9.77 3.89 6.84
CA TYR A 221 -9.63 5.29 6.45
C TYR A 221 -10.86 6.11 6.87
N LEU A 222 -10.61 7.32 7.37
CA LEU A 222 -11.64 8.34 7.55
C LEU A 222 -11.39 9.44 6.50
N ILE A 223 -12.24 9.51 5.48
CA ILE A 223 -12.11 10.46 4.36
C ILE A 223 -13.35 11.31 4.33
N HIS A 224 -13.21 12.63 4.54
CA HIS A 224 -14.34 13.58 4.60
C HIS A 224 -15.46 13.13 5.55
N GLY A 225 -15.11 12.56 6.70
CA GLY A 225 -16.07 12.07 7.69
C GLY A 225 -16.67 10.69 7.38
N ILE A 226 -16.34 10.07 6.26
CA ILE A 226 -16.84 8.75 5.86
C ILE A 226 -15.74 7.70 6.07
N CYS A 227 -16.09 6.63 6.80
CA CYS A 227 -15.22 5.48 6.97
C CYS A 227 -15.11 4.69 5.66
N ARG A 228 -13.89 4.32 5.29
CA ARG A 228 -13.58 3.54 4.09
C ARG A 228 -12.65 2.38 4.43
N ASP A 229 -12.84 1.28 3.73
CA ASP A 229 -12.03 0.09 3.92
C ASP A 229 -10.67 0.21 3.23
N GLY A 230 -9.69 -0.50 3.78
CA GLY A 230 -8.36 -0.60 3.23
C GLY A 230 -7.91 -2.04 3.03
N PHE A 231 -6.83 -2.19 2.29
CA PHE A 231 -6.09 -3.43 2.18
C PHE A 231 -4.65 -3.18 2.61
N MET A 232 -4.06 -4.17 3.27
CA MET A 232 -2.63 -4.23 3.49
C MET A 232 -1.99 -5.12 2.42
N TYR A 233 -0.97 -4.60 1.76
CA TYR A 233 -0.14 -5.33 0.80
C TYR A 233 1.28 -5.46 1.33
N VAL A 234 1.91 -6.61 1.12
CA VAL A 234 3.25 -6.94 1.62
C VAL A 234 4.11 -7.52 0.49
N LEU A 235 5.36 -7.08 0.44
CA LEU A 235 6.43 -7.67 -0.37
C LEU A 235 7.52 -8.17 0.59
N TYR A 236 7.86 -9.45 0.50
CA TYR A 236 8.94 -10.03 1.30
C TYR A 236 10.27 -9.85 0.59
N VAL A 237 11.29 -9.45 1.35
CA VAL A 237 12.65 -9.19 0.85
C VAL A 237 13.68 -9.84 1.80
N ASN A 238 14.90 -9.98 1.38
CA ASN A 238 16.04 -10.45 2.19
C ASN A 238 15.74 -11.74 2.98
N GLY A 239 15.04 -12.70 2.36
CA GLY A 239 14.65 -13.96 3.01
C GLY A 239 13.51 -13.83 4.03
N GLY A 240 12.81 -12.69 4.06
CA GLY A 240 11.57 -12.55 4.83
C GLY A 240 10.45 -13.43 4.28
N HIS A 241 9.54 -13.85 5.13
CA HIS A 241 8.37 -14.63 4.74
C HIS A 241 7.22 -14.47 5.74
N ALA A 242 6.02 -14.75 5.27
CA ALA A 242 4.82 -14.79 6.10
C ALA A 242 4.94 -15.85 7.22
N PRO A 243 4.14 -15.74 8.28
CA PRO A 243 3.93 -16.85 9.21
C PRO A 243 3.49 -18.09 8.43
N TRP A 244 4.09 -19.24 8.77
CA TRP A 244 3.75 -20.49 8.12
C TRP A 244 2.33 -20.90 8.47
N GLY A 245 1.48 -21.06 7.48
CA GLY A 245 0.19 -21.70 7.62
C GLY A 245 0.34 -23.22 7.75
N LEU A 246 -0.70 -23.90 8.18
CA LEU A 246 -0.72 -25.36 8.24
C LEU A 246 -0.38 -26.00 6.89
N TRP A 247 -0.84 -25.38 5.80
CA TRP A 247 -0.57 -25.84 4.43
C TRP A 247 0.92 -25.70 4.05
N ASP A 248 1.55 -24.57 4.39
CA ASP A 248 2.97 -24.34 4.12
C ASP A 248 3.83 -25.32 4.90
N TRP A 249 3.47 -25.59 6.16
CA TRP A 249 4.10 -26.61 6.98
C TRP A 249 3.96 -28.00 6.36
N MET A 250 2.77 -28.38 5.89
CA MET A 250 2.53 -29.65 5.20
C MET A 250 3.37 -29.78 3.92
N CYS A 251 3.42 -28.73 3.10
CA CYS A 251 4.25 -28.70 1.89
C CYS A 251 5.73 -28.82 2.20
N HIS A 252 6.22 -28.15 3.25
CA HIS A 252 7.61 -28.24 3.69
C HIS A 252 7.96 -29.65 4.16
N VAL A 253 7.13 -30.25 5.00
CA VAL A 253 7.30 -31.65 5.47
C VAL A 253 7.27 -32.63 4.29
N ALA A 254 6.34 -32.47 3.37
CA ALA A 254 6.24 -33.31 2.17
C ALA A 254 7.49 -33.16 1.28
N GLY A 255 7.99 -31.93 1.07
CA GLY A 255 9.22 -31.65 0.32
C GLY A 255 10.46 -32.26 0.99
N THR A 256 10.56 -32.15 2.31
CA THR A 256 11.65 -32.75 3.10
C THR A 256 11.59 -34.27 3.03
N MET A 257 10.40 -34.86 3.12
CA MET A 257 10.23 -36.31 2.94
C MET A 257 10.58 -36.78 1.53
N ALA A 258 10.21 -36.03 0.50
CA ALA A 258 10.57 -36.31 -0.88
C ALA A 258 12.11 -36.27 -1.10
N SER A 259 12.81 -35.33 -0.46
CA SER A 259 14.27 -35.18 -0.55
C SER A 259 15.04 -36.29 0.19
N LEU A 260 14.41 -36.94 1.19
CA LEU A 260 15.04 -38.05 1.94
C LEU A 260 15.11 -39.37 1.15
N GLY A 261 14.60 -39.40 -0.07
CA GLY A 261 14.57 -40.58 -0.94
C GLY A 261 13.66 -41.71 -0.41
N ALA A 262 12.86 -42.29 -1.29
CA ALA A 262 11.87 -43.32 -0.95
C ALA A 262 12.47 -44.55 -0.18
N CYS A 263 13.77 -44.72 -0.20
CA CYS A 263 14.47 -45.84 0.45
C CYS A 263 14.67 -45.68 1.97
N ARG A 264 14.41 -44.51 2.56
CA ARG A 264 14.62 -44.28 4.01
C ARG A 264 13.35 -44.19 4.83
N VAL A 265 12.19 -44.16 4.19
CA VAL A 265 10.88 -44.10 4.92
C VAL A 265 10.52 -45.54 5.32
N PRO A 266 10.44 -45.87 6.63
CA PRO A 266 10.02 -47.19 7.08
C PRO A 266 8.68 -47.58 6.51
N ARG A 267 8.55 -48.83 6.02
CA ARG A 267 7.34 -49.36 5.37
C ARG A 267 6.07 -49.19 6.21
N TRP A 268 6.19 -49.18 7.54
CA TRP A 268 5.06 -48.98 8.45
C TRP A 268 4.47 -47.56 8.42
N ILE A 269 5.28 -46.55 8.06
CA ILE A 269 4.79 -45.16 7.89
C ILE A 269 3.93 -45.07 6.62
N TRP A 270 4.35 -45.71 5.53
CA TRP A 270 3.56 -45.80 4.30
C TRP A 270 2.24 -46.53 4.51
N GLN A 271 2.21 -47.59 5.28
CA GLN A 271 0.98 -48.30 5.60
C GLN A 271 0.00 -47.45 6.43
N ARG A 272 0.51 -46.63 7.37
CA ARG A 272 -0.34 -45.73 8.16
C ARG A 272 -0.91 -44.59 7.32
N LEU A 273 -0.14 -44.03 6.38
CA LEU A 273 -0.60 -42.96 5.48
C LEU A 273 -1.65 -43.48 4.49
N LEU A 274 -1.46 -44.68 3.95
CA LEU A 274 -2.49 -45.31 3.10
C LEU A 274 -3.77 -45.62 3.89
N TRP A 275 -3.67 -46.04 5.15
CA TRP A 275 -4.84 -46.27 6.01
C TRP A 275 -5.60 -44.98 6.32
N ALA A 276 -4.90 -43.88 6.55
CA ALA A 276 -5.53 -42.58 6.75
C ALA A 276 -6.23 -42.05 5.49
N SER A 277 -5.69 -42.31 4.32
CA SER A 277 -6.31 -41.91 3.05
C SER A 277 -7.59 -42.71 2.72
N THR A 278 -7.63 -44.00 3.11
CA THR A 278 -8.84 -44.83 2.93
C THR A 278 -9.97 -44.42 3.89
N LEU A 279 -9.64 -43.98 5.12
CA LEU A 279 -10.64 -43.47 6.07
C LEU A 279 -11.26 -42.15 5.60
N LEU A 280 -10.48 -41.26 4.95
CA LEU A 280 -11.00 -40.01 4.38
C LEU A 280 -11.86 -40.21 3.14
N SER A 281 -11.69 -41.33 2.43
CA SER A 281 -12.52 -41.70 1.24
C SER A 281 -13.86 -42.36 1.62
N TYR A 282 -14.02 -42.81 2.86
CA TYR A 282 -15.24 -43.48 3.32
C TYR A 282 -16.29 -42.52 3.91
N HIS A 283 -15.93 -41.26 4.08
CA HIS A 283 -16.81 -40.20 4.61
C HIS A 283 -17.24 -39.16 3.55
N ARG A 284 -17.25 -39.56 2.27
CA ARG A 284 -17.84 -38.75 1.19
C ARG A 284 -19.09 -39.42 0.63
#